data_1157b41352057a8b30920dc0c4d75115
#
_entry.id   1157b41352057a8b30920dc0c4d75115
#
_cell.length_a   1.000
_cell.length_b   1.000
_cell.length_c   1.000
_cell.angle_alpha   90.00
_cell.angle_beta   90.00
_cell.angle_gamma   90.00
#
_symmetry.space_group_name_H-M   'P 1'
#
loop_
_entity.id
_entity.type
_entity.pdbx_description
1 polymer ?
#
loop_
_entity_poly.entity_id
_entity_poly.type
_entity_poly.pdbx_seq_one_letter_code
_entity_poly.pdbx_strand_id
1 'polypeptide(L)'
;MKTNLFLCLLLAVLQSAFLANADSMKQKRGGGDTSTIDLFAGLKLQQAQYMTDKSNSPGFTTENGAPSSGYFNIQRAGQDGPLLIQSTQMLDSLAHFVRERIPERIVHARGWGAWGKFEVTTDFAEKYSFAPAFKKGAVHPILMRFSTVGGQSGSPDAARDPRGFAIKIKTKQGVLDWVFNNTPVFFIRNPLKFPVFIHTQKTNPQTNERDPNMVFDYLWQNPEASMQFMRLFSDLGTPYGARHMNGWSGHTYRLVKQDGSWVYVKVQLFTDQGIKNFTAAEATQIGGENQEWATKDLFDSIEAKQYPSWTVKFAVKTPEEGKKYRYNVNDLTKDWLDATWYEVGKMTLNQNPRNYFDEIESSHFSPSNMVPGWAPSEDPVLQSRLFSYNDAGRYRIGSNYNKLPVNCPFNTVGNYDRSGVMPVTGDYGNQPIYPSSAGTYKPASKDETVAPLIKLYNNATIETYVGEATDIDYEQPRYFYQHLSANDKKNLHSNFAGAMSKVTQPNVVSNVIKMFNKIDPNLAKGVTAAIAAAKKG
;
A
#
# COMPACT_ATOMS: atom_id res chain seq x y z
N MET A 1 -26.44 44.35 5.87
CA MET A 1 -27.52 43.37 5.64
C MET A 1 -27.59 42.80 4.21
N LYS A 2 -27.11 43.45 3.17
CA LYS A 2 -27.18 42.92 1.78
C LYS A 2 -26.11 41.84 1.47
N THR A 3 -24.97 41.86 2.13
CA THR A 3 -23.86 40.92 1.86
C THR A 3 -24.09 39.49 2.43
N ASN A 4 -24.79 39.39 3.55
CA ASN A 4 -25.10 38.10 4.14
C ASN A 4 -26.20 37.33 3.39
N LEU A 5 -27.11 38.04 2.72
CA LEU A 5 -28.17 37.43 1.92
C LEU A 5 -27.61 36.80 0.64
N PHE A 6 -26.56 37.40 0.07
CA PHE A 6 -25.91 36.88 -1.15
C PHE A 6 -25.10 35.60 -0.87
N LEU A 7 -24.44 35.52 0.30
CA LEU A 7 -23.69 34.35 0.71
C LEU A 7 -24.60 33.15 1.04
N CYS A 8 -25.75 33.42 1.69
CA CYS A 8 -26.75 32.40 1.94
C CYS A 8 -27.44 31.90 0.65
N LEU A 9 -27.69 32.77 -0.32
CA LEU A 9 -28.22 32.38 -1.63
C LEU A 9 -27.19 31.58 -2.45
N LEU A 10 -25.89 31.91 -2.39
CA LEU A 10 -24.83 31.17 -3.08
C LEU A 10 -24.67 29.77 -2.49
N LEU A 11 -24.72 29.65 -1.16
CA LEU A 11 -24.68 28.35 -0.48
C LEU A 11 -25.92 27.48 -0.77
N ALA A 12 -27.11 28.07 -0.84
CA ALA A 12 -28.34 27.38 -1.20
C ALA A 12 -28.34 26.91 -2.68
N VAL A 13 -27.78 27.71 -3.59
CA VAL A 13 -27.65 27.34 -5.02
C VAL A 13 -26.60 26.26 -5.21
N LEU A 14 -25.48 26.30 -4.49
CA LEU A 14 -24.48 25.24 -4.50
C LEU A 14 -25.03 23.93 -3.91
N GLN A 15 -25.83 24.02 -2.85
CA GLN A 15 -26.48 22.87 -2.22
C GLN A 15 -27.56 22.26 -3.12
N SER A 16 -28.36 23.08 -3.82
CA SER A 16 -29.37 22.59 -4.77
C SER A 16 -28.75 22.01 -6.05
N ALA A 17 -27.64 22.58 -6.56
CA ALA A 17 -26.89 22.02 -7.68
C ALA A 17 -26.22 20.68 -7.33
N PHE A 18 -25.76 20.54 -6.09
CA PHE A 18 -25.17 19.30 -5.59
C PHE A 18 -26.23 18.19 -5.42
N LEU A 19 -27.42 18.54 -4.93
CA LEU A 19 -28.55 17.62 -4.80
C LEU A 19 -29.13 17.20 -6.16
N ALA A 20 -29.22 18.12 -7.12
CA ALA A 20 -29.68 17.83 -8.47
C ALA A 20 -28.71 16.90 -9.23
N ASN A 21 -27.40 17.03 -9.01
CA ASN A 21 -26.41 16.11 -9.56
C ASN A 21 -26.50 14.71 -8.92
N ALA A 22 -26.78 14.62 -7.62
CA ALA A 22 -26.98 13.35 -6.93
C ALA A 22 -28.22 12.59 -7.47
N ASP A 23 -29.28 13.30 -7.79
CA ASP A 23 -30.51 12.72 -8.36
C ASP A 23 -30.34 12.32 -9.84
N SER A 24 -29.55 13.06 -10.63
CA SER A 24 -29.21 12.68 -12.01
C SER A 24 -28.34 11.43 -12.09
N MET A 25 -27.49 11.19 -11.09
CA MET A 25 -26.73 9.94 -10.96
C MET A 25 -27.60 8.72 -10.60
N LYS A 26 -28.71 8.91 -9.87
CA LYS A 26 -29.66 7.85 -9.58
C LYS A 26 -30.41 7.36 -10.84
N GLN A 27 -30.67 8.23 -11.80
CA GLN A 27 -31.41 7.88 -13.02
C GLN A 27 -30.58 7.14 -14.08
N LYS A 28 -29.23 7.23 -14.06
CA LYS A 28 -28.34 6.59 -15.04
C LYS A 28 -27.85 5.19 -14.64
N ARG A 29 -28.22 4.66 -13.47
CA ARG A 29 -27.85 3.33 -13.01
C ARG A 29 -28.93 2.33 -13.34
N GLY A 30 -28.85 1.75 -14.54
CA GLY A 30 -29.62 0.58 -14.93
C GLY A 30 -29.23 -0.66 -14.11
N GLY A 31 -30.20 -1.23 -13.42
CA GLY A 31 -30.36 -2.60 -12.99
C GLY A 31 -29.16 -3.38 -12.43
N GLY A 32 -28.89 -3.25 -11.13
CA GLY A 32 -28.05 -4.14 -10.34
C GLY A 32 -27.97 -3.59 -8.93
N ASP A 33 -28.38 -4.35 -7.96
CA ASP A 33 -28.48 -4.13 -6.52
C ASP A 33 -27.78 -2.85 -6.00
N THR A 34 -28.53 -1.75 -6.02
CA THR A 34 -28.07 -0.48 -5.48
C THR A 34 -28.60 -0.31 -4.08
N SER A 35 -27.92 -0.91 -3.11
CA SER A 35 -27.95 -0.35 -1.77
C SER A 35 -27.31 1.04 -1.88
N THR A 36 -28.13 2.08 -1.90
CA THR A 36 -27.68 3.48 -1.88
C THR A 36 -26.92 3.70 -0.58
N ILE A 37 -25.59 3.58 -0.64
CA ILE A 37 -24.72 3.94 0.47
C ILE A 37 -24.86 5.46 0.63
N ASP A 38 -25.42 5.89 1.79
CA ASP A 38 -25.56 7.31 2.10
C ASP A 38 -24.17 7.98 2.09
N LEU A 39 -23.99 8.93 1.19
CA LEU A 39 -22.72 9.66 1.03
C LEU A 39 -22.24 10.32 2.33
N PHE A 40 -23.15 10.58 3.25
CA PHE A 40 -22.90 11.26 4.53
C PHE A 40 -23.01 10.33 5.75
N ALA A 41 -23.18 9.03 5.56
CA ALA A 41 -23.36 8.10 6.68
C ALA A 41 -22.20 8.16 7.68
N GLY A 42 -20.95 8.18 7.20
CA GLY A 42 -19.77 8.28 8.04
C GLY A 42 -19.70 9.60 8.82
N LEU A 43 -20.03 10.72 8.17
CA LEU A 43 -20.06 12.04 8.83
C LEU A 43 -21.18 12.11 9.88
N LYS A 44 -22.36 11.58 9.57
CA LYS A 44 -23.46 11.50 10.54
C LYS A 44 -23.08 10.63 11.74
N LEU A 45 -22.41 9.51 11.51
CA LEU A 45 -21.97 8.61 12.58
C LEU A 45 -20.93 9.28 13.48
N GLN A 46 -19.93 9.94 12.91
CA GLN A 46 -18.90 10.67 13.65
C GLN A 46 -19.51 11.77 14.52
N GLN A 47 -20.36 12.60 13.95
CA GLN A 47 -21.04 13.67 14.68
C GLN A 47 -21.96 13.14 15.77
N ALA A 48 -22.70 12.05 15.50
CA ALA A 48 -23.57 11.42 16.48
C ALA A 48 -22.77 10.85 17.66
N GLN A 49 -21.63 10.19 17.41
CA GLN A 49 -20.75 9.69 18.47
C GLN A 49 -20.19 10.83 19.31
N TYR A 50 -19.75 11.91 18.67
CA TYR A 50 -19.25 13.08 19.38
C TYR A 50 -20.33 13.77 20.22
N MET A 51 -21.56 13.84 19.71
CA MET A 51 -22.68 14.49 20.40
C MET A 51 -23.24 13.69 21.59
N THR A 52 -23.04 12.38 21.65
CA THR A 52 -23.45 11.54 22.79
C THR A 52 -22.54 11.69 24.00
N ASP A 53 -21.31 12.14 23.82
CA ASP A 53 -20.28 12.26 24.88
C ASP A 53 -20.21 13.65 25.55
N LYS A 54 -21.14 14.54 25.24
CA LYS A 54 -21.15 15.93 25.74
C LYS A 54 -21.14 16.07 27.27
N SER A 55 -21.60 15.08 28.01
CA SER A 55 -21.67 15.13 29.46
C SER A 55 -20.30 15.10 30.16
N ASN A 56 -19.23 14.66 29.44
CA ASN A 56 -17.86 14.50 29.95
C ASN A 56 -16.82 15.31 29.17
N SER A 57 -17.22 16.29 28.36
CA SER A 57 -16.25 17.11 27.63
C SER A 57 -15.40 17.91 28.61
N PRO A 58 -14.06 17.76 28.61
CA PRO A 58 -13.17 18.59 29.43
C PRO A 58 -13.29 20.06 29.02
N GLY A 59 -13.10 20.97 29.98
CA GLY A 59 -12.96 22.40 29.66
C GLY A 59 -11.76 22.68 28.78
N PHE A 60 -11.75 23.82 28.08
CA PHE A 60 -10.57 24.23 27.31
C PHE A 60 -9.36 24.44 28.23
N THR A 61 -8.21 23.98 27.73
CA THR A 61 -6.92 24.18 28.41
C THR A 61 -5.88 24.72 27.44
N THR A 62 -4.81 25.26 27.96
CA THR A 62 -3.57 25.48 27.22
C THR A 62 -2.88 24.13 26.96
N GLU A 63 -1.80 24.10 26.16
CA GLU A 63 -1.04 22.87 25.86
C GLU A 63 -0.45 22.21 27.13
N ASN A 64 -0.10 23.01 28.14
CA ASN A 64 0.39 22.51 29.42
C ASN A 64 -0.72 22.15 30.44
N GLY A 65 -1.99 22.13 30.03
CA GLY A 65 -3.12 21.70 30.84
C GLY A 65 -3.74 22.76 31.72
N ALA A 66 -3.30 24.02 31.67
CA ALA A 66 -3.90 25.09 32.50
C ALA A 66 -5.29 25.47 31.93
N PRO A 67 -6.33 25.69 32.78
CA PRO A 67 -7.65 26.08 32.35
C PRO A 67 -7.65 27.34 31.50
N SER A 68 -8.37 27.32 30.36
CA SER A 68 -8.56 28.47 29.49
C SER A 68 -10.02 28.91 29.49
N SER A 69 -10.27 30.22 29.48
CA SER A 69 -11.62 30.77 29.41
C SER A 69 -12.35 30.56 28.09
N GLY A 70 -11.63 30.16 27.04
CA GLY A 70 -12.19 29.83 25.71
C GLY A 70 -11.10 29.68 24.68
N TYR A 71 -11.34 28.80 23.70
CA TYR A 71 -10.35 28.46 22.68
C TYR A 71 -9.92 29.65 21.81
N PHE A 72 -10.86 30.58 21.53
CA PHE A 72 -10.59 31.74 20.67
C PHE A 72 -10.26 33.02 21.44
N ASN A 73 -10.06 32.93 22.75
CA ASN A 73 -9.77 34.11 23.58
C ASN A 73 -8.29 34.48 23.44
N ILE A 74 -8.03 35.69 22.95
CA ILE A 74 -6.68 36.22 22.73
C ILE A 74 -6.45 37.43 23.62
N GLN A 75 -5.28 37.49 24.27
CA GLN A 75 -4.91 38.66 25.06
C GLN A 75 -4.48 39.84 24.16
N ARG A 76 -5.09 40.97 24.37
CA ARG A 76 -4.86 42.24 23.64
C ARG A 76 -4.73 43.42 24.58
N ALA A 77 -4.09 44.45 24.09
CA ALA A 77 -4.03 45.75 24.80
C ALA A 77 -5.25 46.60 24.39
N GLY A 78 -6.42 46.34 24.99
CA GLY A 78 -7.71 46.93 24.59
C GLY A 78 -8.40 46.14 23.47
N GLN A 79 -9.69 46.47 23.19
CA GLN A 79 -10.54 45.70 22.26
C GLN A 79 -9.96 45.65 20.84
N ASP A 80 -9.42 46.74 20.34
CA ASP A 80 -8.85 46.85 18.99
C ASP A 80 -7.32 47.02 19.00
N GLY A 81 -6.69 46.83 20.19
CA GLY A 81 -5.26 47.00 20.36
C GLY A 81 -4.45 45.78 19.88
N PRO A 82 -3.10 45.88 19.98
CA PRO A 82 -2.21 44.83 19.53
C PRO A 82 -2.34 43.56 20.39
N LEU A 83 -2.07 42.43 19.78
CA LEU A 83 -1.97 41.14 20.46
C LEU A 83 -0.75 41.12 21.36
N LEU A 84 -0.88 40.41 22.50
CA LEU A 84 0.22 40.25 23.43
C LEU A 84 0.85 38.86 23.26
N ILE A 85 2.17 38.82 23.17
CA ILE A 85 2.92 37.56 22.96
C ILE A 85 2.75 36.59 24.15
N GLN A 86 2.37 37.08 25.32
CA GLN A 86 2.03 36.25 26.48
C GLN A 86 0.73 35.44 26.33
N SER A 87 0.00 35.59 25.20
CA SER A 87 -1.13 34.75 24.84
C SER A 87 -0.62 33.39 24.33
N THR A 88 -0.08 32.56 25.23
CA THR A 88 0.63 31.33 24.92
C THR A 88 -0.24 30.32 24.16
N GLN A 89 -1.53 30.22 24.51
CA GLN A 89 -2.47 29.35 23.76
C GLN A 89 -2.52 29.65 22.25
N MET A 90 -2.47 30.94 21.89
CA MET A 90 -2.43 31.33 20.47
C MET A 90 -1.12 30.90 19.82
N LEU A 91 0.01 31.10 20.49
CA LEU A 91 1.34 30.70 20.00
C LEU A 91 1.41 29.19 19.80
N ASP A 92 0.99 28.43 20.80
CA ASP A 92 1.03 26.97 20.80
C ASP A 92 0.14 26.40 19.68
N SER A 93 -1.10 26.89 19.56
CA SER A 93 -2.04 26.47 18.51
C SER A 93 -1.50 26.72 17.10
N LEU A 94 -0.94 27.91 16.85
CA LEU A 94 -0.39 28.24 15.52
C LEU A 94 0.90 27.47 15.24
N ALA A 95 1.75 27.31 16.25
CA ALA A 95 2.99 26.53 16.13
C ALA A 95 2.70 25.05 15.88
N HIS A 96 1.70 24.47 16.53
CA HIS A 96 1.27 23.09 16.33
C HIS A 96 0.71 22.90 14.92
N PHE A 97 -0.22 23.76 14.51
CA PHE A 97 -0.90 23.68 13.21
C PHE A 97 0.07 23.58 12.03
N VAL A 98 1.12 24.40 11.98
CA VAL A 98 2.10 24.36 10.87
C VAL A 98 2.97 23.10 10.89
N ARG A 99 2.90 22.28 11.93
CA ARG A 99 3.66 21.04 12.13
C ARG A 99 2.80 19.77 12.15
N GLU A 100 1.51 19.88 11.82
CA GLU A 100 0.58 18.73 11.82
C GLU A 100 0.85 17.72 10.72
N ARG A 101 1.73 18.00 9.77
CA ARG A 101 2.08 17.08 8.69
C ARG A 101 3.42 16.41 8.94
N ILE A 102 3.46 15.09 8.71
CA ILE A 102 4.68 14.34 8.55
C ILE A 102 5.00 14.21 7.05
N PRO A 103 6.26 13.98 6.64
CA PRO A 103 6.59 13.75 5.24
C PRO A 103 5.72 12.64 4.64
N GLU A 104 5.18 12.86 3.45
CA GLU A 104 4.49 11.79 2.73
C GLU A 104 5.47 10.67 2.34
N ARG A 105 4.97 9.44 2.17
CA ARG A 105 5.80 8.35 1.65
C ARG A 105 6.27 8.69 0.25
N ILE A 106 7.54 8.38 -0.08
CA ILE A 106 8.10 8.63 -1.42
C ILE A 106 7.31 7.90 -2.51
N VAL A 107 6.76 6.75 -2.20
CA VAL A 107 5.76 6.01 -2.96
C VAL A 107 4.67 5.54 -2.00
N HIS A 108 3.46 5.27 -2.50
CA HIS A 108 2.31 4.92 -1.67
C HIS A 108 1.82 6.06 -0.75
N ALA A 109 2.01 7.32 -1.14
CA ALA A 109 1.59 8.47 -0.36
C ALA A 109 0.07 8.49 -0.17
N ARG A 110 -0.69 8.39 -1.28
CA ARG A 110 -2.14 8.23 -1.24
C ARG A 110 -2.50 6.82 -0.75
N GLY A 111 -3.23 6.73 0.37
CA GLY A 111 -3.62 5.43 0.92
C GLY A 111 -4.80 5.52 1.86
N TRP A 112 -5.41 4.37 2.11
CA TRP A 112 -6.55 4.15 3.01
C TRP A 112 -6.42 2.78 3.65
N GLY A 113 -7.20 2.49 4.67
CA GLY A 113 -7.06 1.20 5.36
C GLY A 113 -8.13 0.95 6.39
N ALA A 114 -8.07 -0.24 6.97
CA ALA A 114 -9.00 -0.69 8.01
C ALA A 114 -8.36 -1.77 8.87
N TRP A 115 -8.94 -1.96 10.05
CA TRP A 115 -8.62 -3.03 10.97
C TRP A 115 -9.46 -4.27 10.70
N GLY A 116 -8.94 -5.41 11.12
CA GLY A 116 -9.63 -6.68 10.98
C GLY A 116 -8.92 -7.82 11.68
N LYS A 117 -9.13 -9.02 11.17
CA LYS A 117 -8.51 -10.24 11.70
C LYS A 117 -8.00 -11.15 10.59
N PHE A 118 -6.95 -11.89 10.89
CA PHE A 118 -6.47 -13.04 10.13
C PHE A 118 -6.75 -14.31 10.92
N GLU A 119 -7.50 -15.23 10.35
CA GLU A 119 -7.85 -16.53 10.92
C GLU A 119 -7.17 -17.62 10.10
N VAL A 120 -6.33 -18.44 10.75
CA VAL A 120 -5.70 -19.60 10.11
C VAL A 120 -6.70 -20.77 10.15
N THR A 121 -7.22 -21.15 8.97
CA THR A 121 -8.32 -22.15 8.87
C THR A 121 -7.83 -23.56 8.61
N THR A 122 -6.60 -23.73 8.09
CA THR A 122 -6.05 -25.04 7.73
C THR A 122 -4.72 -25.30 8.41
N ASP A 123 -4.25 -26.56 8.37
CA ASP A 123 -2.96 -26.99 8.89
C ASP A 123 -1.83 -26.94 7.84
N PHE A 124 -2.10 -26.41 6.65
CA PHE A 124 -1.14 -26.45 5.54
C PHE A 124 0.20 -25.82 5.89
N ALA A 125 0.19 -24.63 6.49
CA ALA A 125 1.40 -23.89 6.81
C ALA A 125 2.23 -24.57 7.91
N GLU A 126 1.59 -25.28 8.84
CA GLU A 126 2.27 -26.03 9.92
C GLU A 126 3.20 -27.13 9.38
N LYS A 127 2.93 -27.65 8.18
CA LYS A 127 3.78 -28.66 7.53
C LYS A 127 5.16 -28.12 7.16
N TYR A 128 5.28 -26.81 7.02
CA TYR A 128 6.47 -26.14 6.49
C TYR A 128 7.05 -25.07 7.42
N SER A 129 6.32 -24.66 8.46
CA SER A 129 6.76 -23.63 9.39
C SER A 129 6.46 -24.03 10.83
N PHE A 130 7.39 -23.75 11.72
CA PHE A 130 7.16 -23.90 13.16
C PHE A 130 6.49 -22.64 13.77
N ALA A 131 6.26 -21.59 13.00
CA ALA A 131 5.69 -20.34 13.48
C ALA A 131 4.29 -20.57 14.08
N PRO A 132 4.06 -20.30 15.38
CA PRO A 132 2.74 -20.37 15.97
C PRO A 132 1.73 -19.42 15.33
N ALA A 133 2.22 -18.39 14.66
CA ALA A 133 1.38 -17.46 13.89
C ALA A 133 0.59 -18.14 12.75
N PHE A 134 1.07 -19.26 12.24
CA PHE A 134 0.42 -20.00 11.15
C PHE A 134 -0.24 -21.30 11.61
N LYS A 135 -0.36 -21.51 12.92
CA LYS A 135 -1.01 -22.70 13.48
C LYS A 135 -2.52 -22.62 13.25
N LYS A 136 -3.11 -23.75 12.81
CA LYS A 136 -4.56 -23.83 12.63
C LYS A 136 -5.32 -23.40 13.88
N GLY A 137 -6.32 -22.52 13.68
CA GLY A 137 -7.09 -21.93 14.76
C GLY A 137 -6.48 -20.65 15.36
N ALA A 138 -5.28 -20.24 14.93
CA ALA A 138 -4.72 -18.96 15.33
C ALA A 138 -5.54 -17.81 14.74
N VAL A 139 -5.79 -16.78 15.57
CA VAL A 139 -6.49 -15.55 15.15
C VAL A 139 -5.62 -14.37 15.56
N HIS A 140 -5.36 -13.49 14.59
CA HIS A 140 -4.51 -12.31 14.78
C HIS A 140 -5.25 -11.05 14.38
N PRO A 141 -5.21 -9.97 15.18
CA PRO A 141 -5.58 -8.64 14.73
C PRO A 141 -4.69 -8.20 13.57
N ILE A 142 -5.28 -7.58 12.57
CA ILE A 142 -4.56 -7.03 11.44
C ILE A 142 -4.95 -5.59 11.18
N LEU A 143 -3.98 -4.82 10.66
CA LEU A 143 -4.23 -3.55 9.97
C LEU A 143 -3.85 -3.76 8.51
N MET A 144 -4.78 -3.47 7.59
CA MET A 144 -4.47 -3.39 6.17
C MET A 144 -4.43 -1.93 5.71
N ARG A 145 -3.39 -1.59 4.96
CA ARG A 145 -3.29 -0.31 4.26
C ARG A 145 -3.17 -0.55 2.76
N PHE A 146 -4.14 -0.04 2.03
CA PHE A 146 -4.14 0.02 0.57
C PHE A 146 -3.62 1.38 0.12
N SER A 147 -3.08 1.46 -1.10
CA SER A 147 -2.53 2.71 -1.63
C SER A 147 -2.34 2.64 -3.13
N THR A 148 -2.33 3.78 -3.81
CA THR A 148 -1.66 3.92 -5.11
C THR A 148 -0.14 3.92 -4.92
N VAL A 149 0.66 3.98 -5.96
CA VAL A 149 2.13 3.93 -5.89
C VAL A 149 2.75 5.26 -6.29
N GLY A 150 2.46 5.75 -7.49
CA GLY A 150 3.15 6.89 -8.09
C GLY A 150 2.60 8.26 -7.67
N GLY A 151 1.33 8.33 -7.24
CA GLY A 151 0.66 9.58 -6.90
C GLY A 151 1.10 10.17 -5.55
N GLN A 152 0.97 11.49 -5.42
CA GLN A 152 1.09 12.22 -4.15
C GLN A 152 -0.15 11.97 -3.27
N SER A 153 -0.13 12.44 -2.02
CA SER A 153 -1.22 12.23 -1.07
C SER A 153 -2.59 12.75 -1.54
N GLY A 154 -2.62 13.81 -2.36
CA GLY A 154 -3.83 14.38 -2.96
C GLY A 154 -4.26 13.79 -4.31
N SER A 155 -3.62 12.72 -4.79
CA SER A 155 -3.99 12.10 -6.07
C SER A 155 -5.23 11.21 -5.96
N PRO A 156 -5.98 10.96 -7.07
CA PRO A 156 -7.16 10.12 -7.03
C PRO A 156 -6.86 8.64 -6.78
N ASP A 157 -7.71 7.98 -5.99
CA ASP A 157 -7.63 6.55 -5.68
C ASP A 157 -7.82 5.67 -6.92
N ALA A 158 -8.63 6.14 -7.90
CA ALA A 158 -8.97 5.40 -9.10
C ALA A 158 -7.91 5.50 -10.21
N ALA A 159 -6.81 6.24 -9.98
CA ALA A 159 -5.74 6.37 -10.97
C ALA A 159 -5.21 5.01 -11.43
N ARG A 160 -4.81 4.90 -12.72
CA ARG A 160 -4.09 3.73 -13.24
C ARG A 160 -2.72 3.64 -12.59
N ASP A 161 -2.58 2.70 -11.67
CA ASP A 161 -1.37 2.51 -10.88
C ASP A 161 -1.39 1.11 -10.25
N PRO A 162 -0.26 0.47 -9.92
CA PRO A 162 -0.28 -0.66 -9.00
C PRO A 162 -0.89 -0.24 -7.67
N ARG A 163 -1.46 -1.19 -6.94
CA ARG A 163 -1.94 -0.93 -5.58
C ARG A 163 -1.03 -1.58 -4.56
N GLY A 164 -0.59 -0.79 -3.57
CA GLY A 164 -0.03 -1.33 -2.36
C GLY A 164 -1.10 -2.12 -1.60
N PHE A 165 -0.68 -3.21 -0.99
CA PHE A 165 -1.48 -4.12 -0.20
C PHE A 165 -0.68 -4.52 1.03
N ALA A 166 -0.52 -3.56 1.95
CA ALA A 166 0.29 -3.74 3.15
C ALA A 166 -0.55 -4.27 4.31
N ILE A 167 -0.06 -5.29 5.00
CA ILE A 167 -0.75 -5.98 6.08
C ILE A 167 0.18 -6.04 7.28
N LYS A 168 -0.26 -5.49 8.39
CA LYS A 168 0.40 -5.65 9.70
C LYS A 168 -0.36 -6.70 10.50
N ILE A 169 0.28 -7.82 10.77
CA ILE A 169 -0.28 -8.93 11.54
C ILE A 169 0.31 -8.87 12.94
N LYS A 170 -0.52 -8.58 13.94
CA LYS A 170 -0.09 -8.49 15.34
C LYS A 170 -0.19 -9.86 16.01
N THR A 171 0.92 -10.59 16.06
CA THR A 171 0.97 -11.93 16.65
C THR A 171 1.44 -11.89 18.11
N LYS A 172 1.31 -13.01 18.81
CA LYS A 172 1.86 -13.17 20.17
C LYS A 172 3.39 -13.15 20.22
N GLN A 173 4.06 -13.37 19.08
CA GLN A 173 5.53 -13.39 18.98
C GLN A 173 6.12 -12.08 18.42
N GLY A 174 5.29 -11.12 18.12
CA GLY A 174 5.70 -9.85 17.55
C GLY A 174 4.83 -9.44 16.37
N VAL A 175 5.28 -8.43 15.64
CA VAL A 175 4.63 -7.96 14.42
C VAL A 175 5.21 -8.70 13.22
N LEU A 176 4.32 -9.24 12.38
CA LEU A 176 4.66 -9.74 11.05
C LEU A 176 4.04 -8.78 10.02
N ASP A 177 4.86 -8.18 9.19
CA ASP A 177 4.38 -7.30 8.12
C ASP A 177 4.51 -7.98 6.74
N TRP A 178 3.40 -8.07 6.03
CA TRP A 178 3.33 -8.43 4.62
C TRP A 178 3.13 -7.17 3.78
N VAL A 179 4.21 -6.72 3.15
CA VAL A 179 4.21 -5.47 2.37
C VAL A 179 4.10 -5.79 0.90
N PHE A 180 2.89 -6.11 0.48
CA PHE A 180 2.50 -6.69 -0.79
C PHE A 180 1.95 -5.64 -1.77
N ASN A 181 1.63 -6.11 -2.99
CA ASN A 181 0.92 -5.35 -4.03
C ASN A 181 -0.27 -6.17 -4.58
N ASN A 182 -1.09 -5.53 -5.42
CA ASN A 182 -2.16 -6.22 -6.15
C ASN A 182 -1.67 -6.93 -7.44
N THR A 183 -0.38 -7.11 -7.61
CA THR A 183 0.24 -7.78 -8.76
C THR A 183 1.27 -8.80 -8.30
N PRO A 184 1.42 -9.95 -8.99
CA PRO A 184 2.35 -11.00 -8.60
C PRO A 184 3.81 -10.70 -8.95
N VAL A 185 4.06 -9.66 -9.74
CA VAL A 185 5.38 -9.23 -10.21
C VAL A 185 5.57 -7.74 -10.00
N PHE A 186 6.80 -7.25 -10.22
CA PHE A 186 7.12 -5.84 -10.16
C PHE A 186 8.01 -5.41 -11.35
N PHE A 187 8.33 -4.13 -11.47
CA PHE A 187 9.03 -3.55 -12.60
C PHE A 187 10.54 -3.81 -12.64
N ILE A 188 11.12 -4.32 -11.55
CA ILE A 188 12.56 -4.45 -11.38
C ILE A 188 12.94 -5.77 -10.70
N ARG A 189 14.13 -6.28 -10.99
CA ARG A 189 14.81 -7.35 -10.26
C ARG A 189 16.15 -6.91 -9.66
N ASN A 190 16.64 -5.74 -10.04
CA ASN A 190 17.80 -5.10 -9.45
C ASN A 190 17.35 -3.91 -8.59
N PRO A 191 17.66 -3.89 -7.28
CA PRO A 191 17.21 -2.83 -6.37
C PRO A 191 17.73 -1.44 -6.75
N LEU A 192 18.90 -1.30 -7.38
CA LEU A 192 19.43 -0.02 -7.84
C LEU A 192 18.58 0.63 -8.94
N LYS A 193 17.77 -0.15 -9.64
CA LYS A 193 16.79 0.39 -10.60
C LYS A 193 15.56 1.02 -9.94
N PHE A 194 15.34 0.82 -8.63
CA PHE A 194 14.14 1.34 -7.96
C PHE A 194 14.07 2.88 -7.99
N PRO A 195 15.08 3.64 -7.56
CA PRO A 195 15.04 5.12 -7.65
C PRO A 195 14.88 5.60 -9.08
N VAL A 196 15.60 5.00 -10.03
CA VAL A 196 15.53 5.35 -11.45
C VAL A 196 14.13 5.13 -12.00
N PHE A 197 13.55 3.95 -11.76
CA PHE A 197 12.17 3.62 -12.15
C PHE A 197 11.18 4.62 -11.55
N ILE A 198 11.25 4.87 -10.25
CA ILE A 198 10.33 5.78 -9.57
C ILE A 198 10.42 7.21 -10.11
N HIS A 199 11.62 7.72 -10.41
CA HIS A 199 11.75 9.03 -11.03
C HIS A 199 11.00 9.13 -12.37
N THR A 200 10.97 8.05 -13.16
CA THR A 200 10.21 8.04 -14.43
C THR A 200 8.70 8.00 -14.26
N GLN A 201 8.20 7.61 -13.07
CA GLN A 201 6.78 7.57 -12.72
C GLN A 201 6.30 8.84 -11.99
N LYS A 202 7.22 9.70 -11.60
CA LYS A 202 6.93 11.00 -10.95
C LYS A 202 6.81 12.12 -12.01
N THR A 203 7.08 13.33 -11.60
CA THR A 203 7.00 14.51 -12.46
C THR A 203 8.35 14.85 -13.09
N ASN A 204 8.33 15.44 -14.27
CA ASN A 204 9.49 16.03 -14.91
C ASN A 204 10.08 17.13 -13.99
N PRO A 205 11.38 17.14 -13.71
CA PRO A 205 11.97 18.05 -12.72
C PRO A 205 11.92 19.54 -13.12
N GLN A 206 11.71 19.83 -14.40
CA GLN A 206 11.59 21.21 -14.89
C GLN A 206 10.13 21.69 -14.88
N THR A 207 9.19 20.88 -15.40
CA THR A 207 7.79 21.31 -15.59
C THR A 207 6.90 20.99 -14.41
N ASN A 208 7.33 20.03 -13.55
CA ASN A 208 6.54 19.41 -12.50
C ASN A 208 5.26 18.71 -13.00
N GLU A 209 5.22 18.32 -14.28
CA GLU A 209 4.15 17.55 -14.90
C GLU A 209 4.58 16.09 -15.11
N ARG A 210 3.63 15.18 -15.18
CA ARG A 210 3.92 13.78 -15.59
C ARG A 210 4.30 13.76 -17.06
N ASP A 211 5.44 13.13 -17.38
CA ASP A 211 5.98 13.05 -18.72
C ASP A 211 5.96 11.60 -19.24
N PRO A 212 5.08 11.28 -20.21
CA PRO A 212 5.02 9.94 -20.80
C PRO A 212 6.32 9.52 -21.50
N ASN A 213 7.15 10.48 -21.97
CA ASN A 213 8.44 10.14 -22.56
C ASN A 213 9.30 9.40 -21.54
N MET A 214 9.36 9.86 -20.28
CA MET A 214 10.15 9.22 -19.23
C MET A 214 9.68 7.78 -18.96
N VAL A 215 8.37 7.55 -18.91
CA VAL A 215 7.76 6.25 -18.63
C VAL A 215 8.12 5.23 -19.73
N PHE A 216 7.91 5.60 -20.99
CA PHE A 216 8.09 4.69 -22.11
C PHE A 216 9.55 4.55 -22.55
N ASP A 217 10.38 5.58 -22.27
CA ASP A 217 11.83 5.47 -22.42
C ASP A 217 12.42 4.44 -21.46
N TYR A 218 11.98 4.44 -20.19
CA TYR A 218 12.33 3.40 -19.23
C TYR A 218 11.89 2.01 -19.70
N LEU A 219 10.66 1.88 -20.19
CA LEU A 219 10.08 0.58 -20.54
C LEU A 219 10.88 -0.16 -21.62
N TRP A 220 11.22 0.51 -22.71
CA TRP A 220 11.94 -0.16 -23.79
C TRP A 220 13.39 -0.51 -23.43
N GLN A 221 14.02 0.24 -22.53
CA GLN A 221 15.37 -0.01 -22.02
C GLN A 221 15.41 -1.11 -20.96
N ASN A 222 14.28 -1.46 -20.37
CA ASN A 222 14.17 -2.44 -19.28
C ASN A 222 13.09 -3.49 -19.58
N PRO A 223 13.34 -4.42 -20.51
CA PRO A 223 12.36 -5.42 -20.94
C PRO A 223 11.83 -6.31 -19.81
N GLU A 224 12.59 -6.50 -18.73
CA GLU A 224 12.15 -7.24 -17.54
C GLU A 224 10.91 -6.62 -16.86
N ALA A 225 10.68 -5.31 -17.08
CA ALA A 225 9.49 -4.61 -16.57
C ALA A 225 8.21 -4.93 -17.37
N SER A 226 8.31 -5.55 -18.56
CA SER A 226 7.21 -5.71 -19.52
C SER A 226 5.99 -6.41 -18.91
N MET A 227 6.19 -7.48 -18.12
CA MET A 227 5.08 -8.22 -17.52
C MET A 227 4.26 -7.32 -16.57
N GLN A 228 4.93 -6.52 -15.76
CA GLN A 228 4.25 -5.59 -14.87
C GLN A 228 3.55 -4.45 -15.64
N PHE A 229 4.19 -3.91 -16.68
CA PHE A 229 3.54 -2.92 -17.56
C PHE A 229 2.32 -3.48 -18.27
N MET A 230 2.36 -4.72 -18.74
CA MET A 230 1.19 -5.38 -19.36
C MET A 230 0.02 -5.47 -18.37
N ARG A 231 0.28 -5.86 -17.10
CA ARG A 231 -0.74 -5.89 -16.06
C ARG A 231 -1.24 -4.49 -15.71
N LEU A 232 -0.35 -3.51 -15.60
CA LEU A 232 -0.70 -2.13 -15.29
C LEU A 232 -1.57 -1.48 -16.39
N PHE A 233 -1.29 -1.75 -17.65
CA PHE A 233 -2.05 -1.21 -18.78
C PHE A 233 -3.27 -2.05 -19.17
N SER A 234 -3.44 -3.25 -18.61
CA SER A 234 -4.74 -3.95 -18.65
C SER A 234 -5.74 -3.27 -17.68
N ASP A 235 -6.98 -3.74 -17.65
CA ASP A 235 -7.99 -3.22 -16.71
C ASP A 235 -7.66 -3.56 -15.23
N LEU A 236 -6.75 -4.51 -14.99
CA LEU A 236 -6.22 -4.79 -13.65
C LEU A 236 -5.49 -3.59 -13.01
N GLY A 237 -5.03 -2.62 -13.82
CA GLY A 237 -4.39 -1.40 -13.36
C GLY A 237 -5.35 -0.34 -12.80
N THR A 238 -6.67 -0.54 -12.97
CA THR A 238 -7.74 0.35 -12.49
C THR A 238 -8.78 -0.42 -11.69
N PRO A 239 -8.40 -1.05 -10.54
CA PRO A 239 -9.37 -1.80 -9.73
C PRO A 239 -10.47 -0.89 -9.21
N TYR A 240 -11.70 -1.43 -9.14
CA TYR A 240 -12.88 -0.70 -8.66
C TYR A 240 -12.69 -0.16 -7.24
N GLY A 241 -12.05 -0.95 -6.38
CA GLY A 241 -11.74 -0.62 -5.00
C GLY A 241 -10.90 -1.72 -4.36
N ALA A 242 -10.45 -1.50 -3.13
CA ALA A 242 -9.58 -2.44 -2.44
C ALA A 242 -10.18 -3.84 -2.29
N ARG A 243 -11.47 -3.92 -2.01
CA ARG A 243 -12.18 -5.19 -1.80
C ARG A 243 -12.35 -6.04 -3.05
N HIS A 244 -12.13 -5.48 -4.23
CA HIS A 244 -12.28 -6.14 -5.53
C HIS A 244 -10.93 -6.45 -6.22
N MET A 245 -9.84 -6.52 -5.49
CA MET A 245 -8.53 -6.88 -6.02
C MET A 245 -7.87 -7.96 -5.17
N ASN A 246 -7.06 -8.79 -5.80
CA ASN A 246 -6.20 -9.76 -5.12
C ASN A 246 -4.95 -9.06 -4.56
N GLY A 247 -4.35 -9.64 -3.51
CA GLY A 247 -3.04 -9.27 -3.00
C GLY A 247 -2.00 -10.35 -3.31
N TRP A 248 -0.75 -9.94 -3.55
CA TRP A 248 0.34 -10.86 -3.91
C TRP A 248 1.62 -10.48 -3.17
N SER A 249 2.35 -11.48 -2.66
CA SER A 249 3.67 -11.22 -2.09
C SER A 249 4.65 -10.65 -3.11
N GLY A 250 4.51 -11.00 -4.39
CA GLY A 250 5.49 -10.75 -5.42
C GLY A 250 6.82 -11.44 -5.12
N HIS A 251 7.43 -11.04 -4.01
CA HIS A 251 8.63 -11.67 -3.49
C HIS A 251 8.41 -13.12 -3.08
N THR A 252 9.49 -13.86 -3.14
CA THR A 252 9.63 -15.17 -2.55
C THR A 252 10.15 -15.01 -1.12
N TYR A 253 9.52 -15.72 -0.16
CA TYR A 253 9.95 -15.85 1.22
C TYR A 253 10.32 -17.31 1.53
N ARG A 254 10.65 -17.59 2.79
CA ARG A 254 10.88 -18.95 3.28
C ARG A 254 9.97 -19.26 4.46
N LEU A 255 9.42 -20.47 4.46
CA LEU A 255 8.86 -21.11 5.65
C LEU A 255 9.93 -22.03 6.24
N VAL A 256 10.18 -21.91 7.54
CA VAL A 256 11.27 -22.60 8.25
C VAL A 256 10.69 -23.54 9.28
N LYS A 257 11.16 -24.78 9.30
CA LYS A 257 10.82 -25.80 10.29
C LYS A 257 11.73 -25.75 11.52
N GLN A 258 11.34 -26.47 12.57
CA GLN A 258 12.06 -26.54 13.83
C GLN A 258 13.51 -27.06 13.68
N ASP A 259 13.75 -27.95 12.72
CA ASP A 259 15.08 -28.49 12.41
C ASP A 259 15.92 -27.56 11.51
N GLY A 260 15.41 -26.37 11.17
CA GLY A 260 16.06 -25.41 10.27
C GLY A 260 15.89 -25.73 8.79
N SER A 261 15.25 -26.82 8.41
CA SER A 261 14.87 -27.08 7.02
C SER A 261 13.80 -26.06 6.58
N TRP A 262 13.74 -25.78 5.28
CA TRP A 262 12.90 -24.71 4.77
C TRP A 262 12.41 -24.98 3.35
N VAL A 263 11.36 -24.25 2.98
CA VAL A 263 10.84 -24.20 1.60
C VAL A 263 10.66 -22.75 1.17
N TYR A 264 10.76 -22.49 -0.12
CA TYR A 264 10.30 -21.22 -0.70
C TYR A 264 8.79 -21.13 -0.62
N VAL A 265 8.29 -19.91 -0.41
CA VAL A 265 6.85 -19.62 -0.38
C VAL A 265 6.54 -18.32 -1.09
N LYS A 266 5.45 -18.32 -1.86
CA LYS A 266 4.73 -17.11 -2.29
C LYS A 266 3.34 -17.11 -1.68
N VAL A 267 2.81 -15.91 -1.44
CA VAL A 267 1.49 -15.69 -0.83
C VAL A 267 0.58 -14.98 -1.81
N GLN A 268 -0.66 -15.44 -1.87
CA GLN A 268 -1.74 -14.74 -2.56
C GLN A 268 -2.96 -14.61 -1.66
N LEU A 269 -3.57 -13.44 -1.68
CA LEU A 269 -4.86 -13.14 -1.10
C LEU A 269 -5.89 -13.03 -2.22
N PHE A 270 -6.80 -14.00 -2.28
CA PHE A 270 -7.89 -14.01 -3.25
C PHE A 270 -9.07 -13.27 -2.67
N THR A 271 -9.54 -12.23 -3.35
CA THR A 271 -10.73 -11.50 -2.90
C THR A 271 -11.96 -12.39 -2.98
N ASP A 272 -12.71 -12.48 -1.88
CA ASP A 272 -13.96 -13.23 -1.81
C ASP A 272 -15.14 -12.47 -2.46
N GLN A 273 -14.97 -11.16 -2.75
CA GLN A 273 -15.96 -10.30 -3.40
C GLN A 273 -15.89 -10.33 -4.94
N GLY A 274 -14.93 -11.09 -5.48
CA GLY A 274 -14.65 -11.15 -6.91
C GLY A 274 -13.91 -9.90 -7.44
N ILE A 275 -13.14 -10.11 -8.50
CA ILE A 275 -12.38 -9.04 -9.16
C ILE A 275 -13.34 -8.15 -9.94
N LYS A 276 -13.22 -6.84 -9.76
CA LYS A 276 -13.93 -5.81 -10.51
C LYS A 276 -13.00 -4.66 -10.81
N ASN A 277 -12.98 -4.21 -12.06
CA ASN A 277 -12.12 -3.12 -12.52
C ASN A 277 -12.95 -2.06 -13.24
N PHE A 278 -12.44 -0.84 -13.25
CA PHE A 278 -12.90 0.22 -14.14
C PHE A 278 -12.26 0.09 -15.51
N THR A 279 -12.96 0.48 -16.56
CA THR A 279 -12.33 0.87 -17.81
C THR A 279 -11.52 2.17 -17.62
N ALA A 280 -10.65 2.51 -18.57
CA ALA A 280 -9.88 3.76 -18.50
C ALA A 280 -10.79 5.01 -18.43
N ALA A 281 -11.90 5.02 -19.17
CA ALA A 281 -12.86 6.12 -19.17
C ALA A 281 -13.56 6.27 -17.82
N GLU A 282 -14.06 5.17 -17.25
CA GLU A 282 -14.70 5.16 -15.93
C GLU A 282 -13.71 5.59 -14.83
N ALA A 283 -12.47 5.09 -14.86
CA ALA A 283 -11.44 5.47 -13.90
C ALA A 283 -11.11 6.96 -13.96
N THR A 284 -11.06 7.55 -15.17
CA THR A 284 -10.84 8.98 -15.37
C THR A 284 -12.02 9.80 -14.85
N GLN A 285 -13.25 9.38 -15.16
CA GLN A 285 -14.46 10.05 -14.71
C GLN A 285 -14.57 10.03 -13.19
N ILE A 286 -14.45 8.85 -12.57
CA ILE A 286 -14.52 8.70 -11.11
C ILE A 286 -13.40 9.47 -10.42
N GLY A 287 -12.18 9.46 -10.98
CA GLY A 287 -11.06 10.22 -10.42
C GLY A 287 -11.29 11.75 -10.43
N GLY A 288 -12.11 12.25 -11.36
CA GLY A 288 -12.54 13.65 -11.41
C GLY A 288 -13.74 13.96 -10.51
N GLU A 289 -14.69 13.05 -10.39
CA GLU A 289 -15.92 13.24 -9.61
C GLU A 289 -15.72 12.96 -8.11
N ASN A 290 -14.89 11.97 -7.77
CA ASN A 290 -14.61 11.56 -6.40
C ASN A 290 -13.19 10.99 -6.30
N GLN A 291 -12.26 11.83 -5.89
CA GLN A 291 -10.85 11.43 -5.71
C GLN A 291 -10.65 10.37 -4.63
N GLU A 292 -11.58 10.30 -3.67
CA GLU A 292 -11.60 9.40 -2.52
C GLU A 292 -12.47 8.16 -2.75
N TRP A 293 -12.71 7.76 -3.98
CA TRP A 293 -13.63 6.68 -4.32
C TRP A 293 -13.35 5.38 -3.56
N ALA A 294 -12.11 4.86 -3.65
CA ALA A 294 -11.75 3.59 -3.03
C ALA A 294 -11.66 3.69 -1.50
N THR A 295 -11.27 4.85 -0.99
CA THR A 295 -11.31 5.17 0.45
C THR A 295 -12.73 5.07 0.97
N LYS A 296 -13.67 5.73 0.27
CA LYS A 296 -15.09 5.74 0.62
C LYS A 296 -15.72 4.35 0.46
N ASP A 297 -15.45 3.63 -0.63
CA ASP A 297 -15.97 2.28 -0.88
C ASP A 297 -15.62 1.31 0.26
N LEU A 298 -14.36 1.36 0.75
CA LEU A 298 -13.94 0.52 1.87
C LEU A 298 -14.64 0.92 3.17
N PHE A 299 -14.65 2.22 3.48
CA PHE A 299 -15.24 2.74 4.71
C PHE A 299 -16.72 2.41 4.80
N ASP A 300 -17.47 2.72 3.76
CA ASP A 300 -18.93 2.53 3.71
C ASP A 300 -19.32 1.04 3.75
N SER A 301 -18.53 0.17 3.10
CA SER A 301 -18.81 -1.27 3.15
C SER A 301 -18.67 -1.84 4.56
N ILE A 302 -17.69 -1.37 5.34
CA ILE A 302 -17.49 -1.79 6.73
C ILE A 302 -18.60 -1.24 7.62
N GLU A 303 -18.99 0.04 7.47
CA GLU A 303 -20.13 0.64 8.19
C GLU A 303 -21.43 -0.09 7.90
N ALA A 304 -21.64 -0.51 6.65
CA ALA A 304 -22.80 -1.32 6.25
C ALA A 304 -22.70 -2.79 6.70
N LYS A 305 -21.63 -3.17 7.44
CA LYS A 305 -21.33 -4.55 7.88
C LYS A 305 -21.16 -5.54 6.72
N GLN A 306 -20.84 -5.05 5.53
CA GLN A 306 -20.45 -5.84 4.36
C GLN A 306 -18.93 -6.02 4.39
N TYR A 307 -18.45 -6.78 5.34
CA TYR A 307 -17.03 -6.91 5.68
C TYR A 307 -16.22 -7.50 4.53
N PRO A 308 -15.27 -6.73 3.92
CA PRO A 308 -14.40 -7.27 2.90
C PRO A 308 -13.51 -8.38 3.44
N SER A 309 -13.32 -9.42 2.63
CA SER A 309 -12.50 -10.56 3.04
C SER A 309 -11.68 -11.14 1.88
N TRP A 310 -10.63 -11.85 2.25
CA TRP A 310 -9.71 -12.53 1.32
C TRP A 310 -9.34 -13.90 1.84
N THR A 311 -9.42 -14.89 0.97
CA THR A 311 -8.86 -16.21 1.21
C THR A 311 -7.34 -16.16 1.00
N VAL A 312 -6.57 -16.46 2.04
CA VAL A 312 -5.10 -16.48 2.01
C VAL A 312 -4.63 -17.84 1.55
N LYS A 313 -3.81 -17.87 0.50
CA LYS A 313 -3.23 -19.10 -0.03
C LYS A 313 -1.71 -19.01 -0.15
N PHE A 314 -1.03 -20.11 0.09
CA PHE A 314 0.41 -20.28 -0.10
C PHE A 314 0.68 -21.21 -1.27
N ALA A 315 1.71 -20.88 -2.04
CA ALA A 315 2.38 -21.82 -2.95
C ALA A 315 3.79 -22.04 -2.45
N VAL A 316 4.25 -23.28 -2.46
CA VAL A 316 5.57 -23.66 -1.94
C VAL A 316 6.38 -24.39 -3.00
N LYS A 317 7.71 -24.22 -2.95
CA LYS A 317 8.71 -25.01 -3.69
C LYS A 317 9.84 -25.38 -2.75
N THR A 318 10.29 -26.63 -2.83
CA THR A 318 11.54 -27.03 -2.16
C THR A 318 12.74 -26.31 -2.81
N PRO A 319 13.91 -26.24 -2.14
CA PRO A 319 15.12 -25.70 -2.76
C PRO A 319 15.48 -26.38 -4.09
N GLU A 320 15.25 -27.70 -4.19
CA GLU A 320 15.50 -28.52 -5.38
C GLU A 320 14.53 -28.17 -6.51
N GLU A 321 13.25 -28.01 -6.21
CA GLU A 321 12.25 -27.55 -7.18
C GLU A 321 12.54 -26.13 -7.65
N GLY A 322 12.96 -25.24 -6.73
CA GLY A 322 13.37 -23.89 -7.04
C GLY A 322 14.54 -23.82 -8.04
N LYS A 323 15.55 -24.70 -7.86
CA LYS A 323 16.69 -24.83 -8.79
C LYS A 323 16.29 -25.36 -10.17
N LYS A 324 15.27 -26.21 -10.24
CA LYS A 324 14.79 -26.79 -11.50
C LYS A 324 13.76 -25.93 -12.22
N TYR A 325 13.23 -24.92 -11.52
CA TYR A 325 12.22 -24.05 -12.13
C TYR A 325 12.82 -23.28 -13.29
N ARG A 326 12.02 -23.07 -14.35
CA ARG A 326 12.50 -22.40 -15.57
C ARG A 326 13.03 -20.99 -15.33
N TYR A 327 12.43 -20.28 -14.40
CA TYR A 327 12.84 -18.92 -14.02
C TYR A 327 13.50 -18.92 -12.65
N ASN A 328 14.32 -17.92 -12.37
CA ASN A 328 14.81 -17.72 -11.01
C ASN A 328 13.62 -17.47 -10.06
N VAL A 329 13.44 -18.34 -9.07
CA VAL A 329 12.33 -18.24 -8.10
C VAL A 329 12.36 -16.95 -7.27
N ASN A 330 13.52 -16.28 -7.21
CA ASN A 330 13.75 -15.02 -6.52
C ASN A 330 13.72 -13.80 -7.46
N ASP A 331 13.38 -13.99 -8.75
CA ASP A 331 13.21 -12.87 -9.69
C ASP A 331 11.81 -12.26 -9.51
N LEU A 332 11.77 -11.05 -8.94
CA LEU A 332 10.53 -10.31 -8.70
C LEU A 332 9.78 -9.93 -9.98
N THR A 333 10.42 -10.00 -11.15
CA THR A 333 9.77 -9.73 -12.45
C THR A 333 9.08 -10.97 -13.04
N LYS A 334 9.18 -12.11 -12.35
CA LYS A 334 8.63 -13.40 -12.80
C LYS A 334 7.63 -13.94 -11.78
N ASP A 335 6.51 -14.45 -12.30
CA ASP A 335 5.52 -15.17 -11.52
C ASP A 335 5.79 -16.68 -11.53
N TRP A 336 5.28 -17.39 -10.55
CA TRP A 336 5.29 -18.86 -10.54
C TRP A 336 4.06 -19.38 -11.31
N LEU A 337 4.16 -19.48 -12.63
CA LEU A 337 3.04 -19.87 -13.50
C LEU A 337 2.54 -21.31 -13.26
N ASP A 338 3.38 -22.16 -12.69
CA ASP A 338 3.09 -23.56 -12.33
C ASP A 338 2.64 -23.73 -10.87
N ALA A 339 2.39 -22.63 -10.15
CA ALA A 339 2.08 -22.66 -8.73
C ALA A 339 0.76 -23.38 -8.43
N THR A 340 0.81 -24.33 -7.52
CA THR A 340 -0.39 -24.85 -6.85
C THR A 340 -0.63 -24.08 -5.56
N TRP A 341 -1.82 -23.48 -5.45
CA TRP A 341 -2.18 -22.61 -4.33
C TRP A 341 -3.01 -23.37 -3.30
N TYR A 342 -2.51 -23.44 -2.06
CA TYR A 342 -3.15 -24.12 -0.94
C TYR A 342 -3.69 -23.09 0.05
N GLU A 343 -4.93 -23.29 0.49
CA GLU A 343 -5.56 -22.41 1.49
C GLU A 343 -4.83 -22.54 2.84
N VAL A 344 -4.61 -21.39 3.47
CA VAL A 344 -4.03 -21.26 4.81
C VAL A 344 -5.03 -20.63 5.77
N GLY A 345 -5.78 -19.62 5.33
CA GLY A 345 -6.69 -18.94 6.20
C GLY A 345 -7.49 -17.85 5.50
N LYS A 346 -8.13 -17.02 6.31
CA LYS A 346 -9.00 -15.93 5.86
C LYS A 346 -8.66 -14.62 6.57
N MET A 347 -8.58 -13.55 5.82
CA MET A 347 -8.49 -12.19 6.35
C MET A 347 -9.82 -11.47 6.14
N THR A 348 -10.31 -10.78 7.18
CA THR A 348 -11.56 -10.02 7.12
C THR A 348 -11.34 -8.65 7.75
N LEU A 349 -11.76 -7.59 7.06
CA LEU A 349 -11.75 -6.23 7.60
C LEU A 349 -13.15 -5.90 8.15
N ASN A 350 -13.23 -5.53 9.41
CA ASN A 350 -14.50 -5.34 10.12
C ASN A 350 -14.56 -4.10 11.01
N GLN A 351 -13.52 -3.24 10.96
CA GLN A 351 -13.47 -2.04 11.75
C GLN A 351 -12.76 -0.92 11.00
N ASN A 352 -13.42 0.21 10.82
CA ASN A 352 -12.84 1.42 10.30
C ASN A 352 -11.83 2.05 11.27
N PRO A 353 -10.83 2.80 10.79
CA PRO A 353 -9.95 3.55 11.68
C PRO A 353 -10.75 4.61 12.45
N ARG A 354 -10.41 4.80 13.71
CA ARG A 354 -11.00 5.85 14.56
C ARG A 354 -10.43 7.22 14.22
N ASN A 355 -9.16 7.26 13.83
CA ASN A 355 -8.46 8.45 13.38
C ASN A 355 -7.54 8.07 12.22
N TYR A 356 -7.70 8.73 11.07
CA TYR A 356 -6.91 8.44 9.88
C TYR A 356 -5.42 8.73 10.08
N PHE A 357 -5.08 9.86 10.71
CA PHE A 357 -3.69 10.25 10.91
C PHE A 357 -2.97 9.26 11.83
N ASP A 358 -3.58 8.93 12.96
CA ASP A 358 -2.98 8.05 13.97
C ASP A 358 -2.83 6.60 13.47
N GLU A 359 -3.85 6.08 12.78
CA GLU A 359 -3.95 4.65 12.49
C GLU A 359 -3.58 4.30 11.04
N ILE A 360 -3.68 5.25 10.08
CA ILE A 360 -3.37 5.00 8.67
C ILE A 360 -2.12 5.77 8.22
N GLU A 361 -2.08 7.11 8.46
CA GLU A 361 -0.93 7.91 8.02
C GLU A 361 0.32 7.61 8.83
N SER A 362 0.21 7.49 10.15
CA SER A 362 1.31 7.15 11.07
C SER A 362 1.65 5.66 11.10
N SER A 363 0.86 4.80 10.43
CA SER A 363 1.22 3.40 10.30
C SER A 363 2.51 3.21 9.50
N HIS A 364 3.34 2.29 9.97
CA HIS A 364 4.58 1.93 9.30
C HIS A 364 4.60 0.42 9.07
N PHE A 365 4.99 0.02 7.86
CA PHE A 365 5.13 -1.39 7.47
C PHE A 365 6.56 -1.64 7.02
N SER A 366 7.15 -2.77 7.42
CA SER A 366 8.48 -3.17 6.96
C SER A 366 8.55 -4.65 6.69
N PRO A 367 9.07 -5.08 5.52
CA PRO A 367 9.33 -6.49 5.26
C PRO A 367 10.29 -7.15 6.26
N SER A 368 11.07 -6.36 7.02
CA SER A 368 11.96 -6.89 8.07
C SER A 368 11.23 -7.24 9.37
N ASN A 369 9.96 -6.82 9.54
CA ASN A 369 9.14 -7.27 10.65
C ASN A 369 8.68 -8.70 10.39
N MET A 370 9.40 -9.65 10.97
CA MET A 370 9.20 -11.08 10.79
C MET A 370 9.07 -11.77 12.14
N VAL A 371 8.42 -12.93 12.12
CA VAL A 371 8.35 -13.83 13.28
C VAL A 371 9.15 -15.10 13.00
N PRO A 372 9.67 -15.81 14.01
CA PRO A 372 10.35 -17.07 13.84
C PRO A 372 9.50 -18.06 13.02
N GLY A 373 10.14 -18.77 12.08
CA GLY A 373 9.45 -19.64 11.13
C GLY A 373 9.03 -18.98 9.81
N TRP A 374 9.18 -17.66 9.70
CA TRP A 374 9.08 -16.88 8.47
C TRP A 374 10.39 -16.15 8.21
N ALA A 375 10.99 -16.29 7.05
CA ALA A 375 12.30 -15.72 6.74
C ALA A 375 12.36 -15.14 5.31
N PRO A 376 13.27 -14.19 5.04
CA PRO A 376 13.47 -13.65 3.71
C PRO A 376 14.20 -14.67 2.83
N SER A 377 13.97 -14.60 1.53
CA SER A 377 14.78 -15.29 0.53
C SER A 377 15.97 -14.45 0.06
N GLU A 378 16.70 -14.97 -0.92
CA GLU A 378 17.82 -14.31 -1.58
C GLU A 378 17.37 -13.28 -2.65
N ASP A 379 16.07 -13.01 -2.79
CA ASP A 379 15.55 -11.98 -3.69
C ASP A 379 16.26 -10.64 -3.42
N PRO A 380 17.03 -10.09 -4.37
CA PRO A 380 17.86 -8.90 -4.12
C PRO A 380 17.00 -7.67 -3.78
N VAL A 381 15.80 -7.58 -4.38
CA VAL A 381 14.88 -6.47 -4.10
C VAL A 381 14.28 -6.62 -2.71
N LEU A 382 13.92 -7.85 -2.28
CA LEU A 382 13.48 -8.10 -0.91
C LEU A 382 14.58 -7.72 0.10
N GLN A 383 15.81 -8.17 -0.13
CA GLN A 383 16.95 -7.87 0.75
C GLN A 383 17.17 -6.37 0.93
N SER A 384 17.09 -5.57 -0.15
CA SER A 384 17.17 -4.11 -0.05
C SER A 384 16.00 -3.49 0.72
N ARG A 385 14.81 -4.07 0.62
CA ARG A 385 13.61 -3.62 1.34
C ARG A 385 13.66 -3.85 2.84
N LEU A 386 14.44 -4.84 3.31
CA LEU A 386 14.64 -5.08 4.74
C LEU A 386 15.30 -3.89 5.44
N PHE A 387 16.11 -3.13 4.73
CA PHE A 387 16.77 -1.92 5.24
C PHE A 387 15.96 -0.65 4.94
N SER A 388 15.59 -0.43 3.68
CA SER A 388 15.07 0.86 3.22
C SER A 388 13.74 1.27 3.87
N TYR A 389 12.89 0.30 4.23
CA TYR A 389 11.61 0.61 4.90
C TYR A 389 11.82 1.12 6.32
N ASN A 390 12.73 0.53 7.08
CA ASN A 390 13.03 1.00 8.44
C ASN A 390 13.69 2.39 8.42
N ASP A 391 14.54 2.65 7.44
CA ASP A 391 15.14 3.97 7.24
C ASP A 391 14.06 5.02 6.93
N ALA A 392 13.15 4.70 6.01
CA ALA A 392 12.01 5.57 5.71
C ALA A 392 11.12 5.84 6.95
N GLY A 393 10.92 4.85 7.82
CA GLY A 393 10.18 5.01 9.07
C GLY A 393 10.85 6.00 10.02
N ARG A 394 12.16 5.92 10.16
CA ARG A 394 12.94 6.86 10.97
C ARG A 394 12.89 8.28 10.42
N TYR A 395 12.95 8.43 9.10
CA TYR A 395 12.82 9.73 8.44
C TYR A 395 11.43 10.34 8.59
N ARG A 396 10.36 9.57 8.30
CA ARG A 396 8.99 10.08 8.26
C ARG A 396 8.41 10.38 9.63
N ILE A 397 8.63 9.50 10.59
CA ILE A 397 7.93 9.48 11.89
C ILE A 397 8.89 9.76 13.04
N GLY A 398 10.14 9.34 12.93
CA GLY A 398 11.16 9.48 13.97
C GLY A 398 11.71 8.15 14.44
N SER A 399 12.78 8.21 15.27
CA SER A 399 13.53 7.03 15.72
C SER A 399 12.66 6.00 16.44
N ASN A 400 11.62 6.46 17.13
CA ASN A 400 10.72 5.62 17.91
C ASN A 400 9.41 5.28 17.19
N TYR A 401 9.36 5.32 15.85
CA TYR A 401 8.18 5.04 15.05
C TYR A 401 7.50 3.69 15.38
N ASN A 402 8.29 2.69 15.74
CA ASN A 402 7.82 1.35 16.10
C ASN A 402 7.19 1.27 17.51
N LYS A 403 7.28 2.35 18.29
CA LYS A 403 6.66 2.45 19.63
C LYS A 403 5.28 3.11 19.58
N LEU A 404 4.86 3.69 18.45
CA LEU A 404 3.51 4.21 18.30
C LEU A 404 2.48 3.08 18.46
N PRO A 405 1.30 3.34 19.05
CA PRO A 405 0.28 2.31 19.29
C PRO A 405 -0.10 1.51 18.06
N VAL A 406 -0.19 2.16 16.90
CA VAL A 406 -0.50 1.50 15.63
C VAL A 406 0.61 0.54 15.18
N ASN A 407 1.88 0.85 15.48
CA ASN A 407 3.06 0.12 15.01
C ASN A 407 3.60 -0.88 16.02
N CYS A 408 3.40 -0.66 17.32
CA CYS A 408 4.00 -1.49 18.37
C CYS A 408 3.43 -2.91 18.40
N PRO A 409 4.21 -3.92 18.80
CA PRO A 409 3.70 -5.25 19.09
C PRO A 409 2.82 -5.25 20.35
N PHE A 410 2.02 -6.31 20.52
CA PHE A 410 1.24 -6.51 21.76
C PHE A 410 2.04 -7.15 22.88
N ASN A 411 3.14 -7.82 22.55
CA ASN A 411 4.06 -8.40 23.53
C ASN A 411 5.10 -7.36 23.98
N THR A 412 5.68 -7.60 25.16
CA THR A 412 6.75 -6.76 25.69
C THR A 412 7.98 -6.81 24.79
N VAL A 413 8.52 -5.65 24.45
CA VAL A 413 9.77 -5.54 23.68
C VAL A 413 10.96 -5.55 24.66
N GLY A 414 11.74 -6.63 24.62
CA GLY A 414 12.92 -6.80 25.43
C GLY A 414 14.21 -6.47 24.67
N ASN A 415 14.54 -5.19 24.56
CA ASN A 415 15.80 -4.69 23.99
C ASN A 415 16.32 -3.46 24.73
N TYR A 416 17.43 -2.90 24.25
CA TYR A 416 18.08 -1.73 24.86
C TYR A 416 17.86 -0.43 24.09
N ASP A 417 17.01 -0.44 23.03
CA ASP A 417 16.73 0.70 22.15
C ASP A 417 15.58 1.54 22.75
N ARG A 418 15.86 2.40 23.71
CA ARG A 418 14.84 3.05 24.55
C ARG A 418 14.75 4.55 24.34
N SER A 419 15.90 5.22 24.31
CA SER A 419 15.99 6.69 24.27
C SER A 419 15.78 7.22 22.85
N GLY A 420 15.89 8.51 22.66
CA GLY A 420 15.76 9.21 21.38
C GLY A 420 14.49 10.03 21.28
N VAL A 421 14.28 10.63 20.13
CA VAL A 421 13.15 11.54 19.87
C VAL A 421 11.82 10.84 20.06
N MET A 422 10.90 11.47 20.79
CA MET A 422 9.53 11.00 21.03
C MET A 422 9.48 9.57 21.63
N PRO A 423 10.04 9.34 22.83
CA PRO A 423 9.96 8.03 23.47
C PRO A 423 8.55 7.84 24.09
N VAL A 424 7.59 7.41 23.27
CA VAL A 424 6.16 7.35 23.63
C VAL A 424 5.76 6.18 24.54
N THR A 425 6.67 5.26 24.84
CA THR A 425 6.37 4.09 25.66
C THR A 425 7.10 4.15 27.00
N GLY A 426 6.51 4.81 27.95
CA GLY A 426 6.75 4.58 29.36
C GLY A 426 8.15 4.78 29.90
N ASP A 427 8.18 4.70 31.19
CA ASP A 427 9.35 4.81 32.04
C ASP A 427 10.02 3.43 32.20
N TYR A 428 11.27 3.33 31.81
CA TYR A 428 12.09 2.14 32.03
C TYR A 428 12.83 2.20 33.37
N GLY A 429 12.62 3.26 34.16
CA GLY A 429 13.25 3.46 35.48
C GLY A 429 14.77 3.39 35.38
N ASN A 430 15.37 2.71 36.35
CA ASN A 430 16.81 2.53 36.48
C ASN A 430 17.34 1.27 35.78
N GLN A 431 16.57 0.65 34.89
CA GLN A 431 17.01 -0.55 34.18
C GLN A 431 18.26 -0.28 33.32
N PRO A 432 19.27 -1.17 33.33
CA PRO A 432 20.45 -1.02 32.50
C PRO A 432 20.08 -0.89 31.00
N ILE A 433 20.81 -0.04 30.28
CA ILE A 433 20.67 0.13 28.82
C ILE A 433 21.68 -0.71 28.02
N TYR A 434 22.24 -1.73 28.66
CA TYR A 434 23.20 -2.68 28.11
C TYR A 434 22.99 -4.08 28.73
N PRO A 435 23.48 -5.15 28.12
CA PRO A 435 23.45 -6.48 28.73
C PRO A 435 24.22 -6.51 30.04
N SER A 436 23.50 -6.39 31.15
CA SER A 436 24.07 -6.36 32.51
C SER A 436 24.09 -7.75 33.12
N SER A 437 25.13 -8.04 33.95
CA SER A 437 25.18 -9.26 34.77
C SER A 437 24.04 -9.33 35.80
N ALA A 438 23.41 -8.20 36.12
CA ALA A 438 22.19 -8.16 36.93
C ALA A 438 20.95 -8.69 36.19
N GLY A 439 21.06 -8.96 34.89
CA GLY A 439 20.13 -9.70 34.04
C GLY A 439 18.73 -9.09 33.88
N THR A 440 18.51 -8.29 32.86
CA THR A 440 17.18 -7.77 32.53
C THR A 440 16.45 -8.62 31.47
N TYR A 441 17.16 -9.14 30.48
CA TYR A 441 16.58 -9.95 29.41
C TYR A 441 17.33 -11.26 29.24
N LYS A 442 16.56 -12.33 29.03
CA LYS A 442 17.10 -13.66 28.74
C LYS A 442 17.02 -13.93 27.24
N PRO A 443 18.04 -14.58 26.66
CA PRO A 443 17.92 -15.08 25.29
C PRO A 443 16.68 -15.98 25.15
N ALA A 444 16.00 -15.87 24.01
CA ALA A 444 14.95 -16.80 23.66
C ALA A 444 15.53 -18.22 23.53
N SER A 445 14.72 -19.24 23.79
CA SER A 445 15.13 -20.63 23.66
C SER A 445 15.43 -20.98 22.20
N LYS A 446 16.20 -22.06 21.98
CA LYS A 446 16.42 -22.59 20.62
C LYS A 446 15.13 -23.02 19.93
N ASP A 447 14.11 -23.39 20.70
CA ASP A 447 12.81 -23.79 20.16
C ASP A 447 11.96 -22.59 19.71
N GLU A 448 12.27 -21.39 20.21
CA GLU A 448 11.62 -20.15 19.83
C GLU A 448 12.30 -19.41 18.67
N THR A 449 13.57 -19.74 18.38
CA THR A 449 14.38 -19.02 17.40
C THR A 449 15.18 -19.98 16.53
N VAL A 450 14.63 -20.42 15.43
CA VAL A 450 15.33 -21.26 14.45
C VAL A 450 15.61 -20.45 13.18
N ALA A 451 16.88 -20.42 12.78
CA ALA A 451 17.30 -19.86 11.50
C ALA A 451 17.29 -20.94 10.40
N PRO A 452 16.99 -20.58 9.16
CA PRO A 452 17.05 -21.53 8.05
C PRO A 452 18.50 -22.03 7.85
N LEU A 453 18.66 -23.33 7.65
CA LEU A 453 19.95 -23.94 7.32
C LEU A 453 20.27 -23.68 5.84
N ILE A 454 21.02 -22.64 5.57
CA ILE A 454 21.38 -22.21 4.22
C ILE A 454 22.85 -22.48 3.95
N LYS A 455 23.15 -23.35 3.00
CA LYS A 455 24.50 -23.59 2.50
C LYS A 455 24.72 -22.80 1.20
N LEU A 456 24.62 -21.47 1.30
CA LEU A 456 24.89 -20.54 0.21
C LEU A 456 26.35 -20.12 0.27
N TYR A 457 27.06 -19.79 -0.61
CA TYR A 457 28.42 -19.19 -0.61
C TYR A 457 29.64 -20.15 -0.46
N ASN A 458 29.46 -21.46 -0.37
CA ASN A 458 30.60 -22.35 -0.49
C ASN A 458 31.19 -22.25 -1.91
N ASN A 459 32.41 -21.72 -2.03
CA ASN A 459 33.14 -21.49 -3.28
C ASN A 459 32.50 -20.45 -4.25
N ALA A 460 31.71 -19.51 -3.75
CA ALA A 460 31.19 -18.43 -4.58
C ALA A 460 32.28 -17.39 -4.89
N THR A 461 32.36 -16.99 -6.14
CA THR A 461 33.21 -15.87 -6.56
C THR A 461 32.47 -14.55 -6.28
N ILE A 462 33.18 -13.58 -5.69
CA ILE A 462 32.67 -12.22 -5.51
C ILE A 462 33.06 -11.41 -6.76
N GLU A 463 32.06 -10.99 -7.52
CA GLU A 463 32.26 -10.17 -8.72
C GLU A 463 31.06 -9.24 -8.95
N THR A 464 31.21 -8.29 -9.87
CA THR A 464 30.11 -7.41 -10.28
C THR A 464 29.27 -8.10 -11.33
N TYR A 465 28.01 -8.45 -10.98
CA TYR A 465 27.06 -9.07 -11.91
C TYR A 465 26.23 -8.01 -12.63
N VAL A 466 26.23 -8.07 -13.96
CA VAL A 466 25.38 -7.25 -14.80
C VAL A 466 24.15 -8.07 -15.19
N GLY A 467 22.97 -7.64 -14.72
CA GLY A 467 21.70 -8.28 -15.07
C GLY A 467 21.21 -7.80 -16.42
N GLU A 468 21.63 -8.43 -17.51
CA GLU A 468 21.14 -8.11 -18.86
C GLU A 468 19.75 -8.69 -19.10
N ALA A 469 18.97 -7.98 -19.92
CA ALA A 469 17.70 -8.48 -20.43
C ALA A 469 17.95 -9.60 -21.46
N THR A 470 17.18 -10.66 -21.37
CA THR A 470 17.25 -11.80 -22.27
C THR A 470 15.87 -12.12 -22.87
N ASP A 471 15.79 -13.05 -23.81
CA ASP A 471 14.52 -13.47 -24.41
C ASP A 471 13.53 -14.05 -23.39
N ILE A 472 14.02 -14.56 -22.27
CA ILE A 472 13.20 -14.99 -21.10
C ILE A 472 12.29 -13.87 -20.58
N ASP A 473 12.67 -12.60 -20.72
CA ASP A 473 11.90 -11.45 -20.26
C ASP A 473 10.63 -11.19 -21.08
N TYR A 474 10.56 -11.76 -22.29
CA TYR A 474 9.38 -11.66 -23.15
C TYR A 474 8.40 -12.85 -23.02
N GLU A 475 8.78 -13.93 -22.33
CA GLU A 475 7.97 -15.15 -22.26
C GLU A 475 6.69 -14.95 -21.44
N GLN A 476 6.79 -14.46 -20.21
CA GLN A 476 5.61 -14.27 -19.36
C GLN A 476 4.68 -13.14 -19.84
N PRO A 477 5.17 -12.00 -20.34
CA PRO A 477 4.32 -11.00 -21.01
C PRO A 477 3.58 -11.60 -22.21
N ARG A 478 4.24 -12.45 -23.02
CA ARG A 478 3.62 -13.18 -24.15
C ARG A 478 2.51 -14.11 -23.65
N TYR A 479 2.80 -14.93 -22.66
CA TYR A 479 1.83 -15.82 -22.05
C TYR A 479 0.61 -15.04 -21.55
N PHE A 480 0.82 -13.95 -20.82
CA PHE A 480 -0.25 -13.10 -20.32
C PHE A 480 -1.11 -12.55 -21.46
N TYR A 481 -0.49 -11.96 -22.50
CA TYR A 481 -1.21 -11.40 -23.63
C TYR A 481 -2.05 -12.46 -24.38
N GLN A 482 -1.49 -13.63 -24.62
CA GLN A 482 -2.17 -14.70 -25.33
C GLN A 482 -3.41 -15.21 -24.62
N HIS A 483 -3.42 -15.19 -23.28
CA HIS A 483 -4.54 -15.64 -22.44
C HIS A 483 -5.59 -14.57 -22.14
N LEU A 484 -5.38 -13.33 -22.59
CA LEU A 484 -6.40 -12.29 -22.50
C LEU A 484 -7.57 -12.57 -23.46
N SER A 485 -8.78 -12.21 -23.03
CA SER A 485 -9.94 -12.20 -23.94
C SER A 485 -9.76 -11.18 -25.07
N ALA A 486 -10.57 -11.29 -26.11
CA ALA A 486 -10.53 -10.32 -27.22
C ALA A 486 -10.82 -8.89 -26.76
N ASN A 487 -11.75 -8.73 -25.80
CA ASN A 487 -12.08 -7.44 -25.21
C ASN A 487 -10.92 -6.87 -24.37
N ASP A 488 -10.29 -7.71 -23.53
CA ASP A 488 -9.15 -7.29 -22.71
C ASP A 488 -7.94 -6.91 -23.57
N LYS A 489 -7.69 -7.62 -24.69
CA LYS A 489 -6.68 -7.23 -25.68
C LYS A 489 -6.97 -5.86 -26.27
N LYS A 490 -8.23 -5.61 -26.67
CA LYS A 490 -8.65 -4.29 -27.18
C LYS A 490 -8.44 -3.18 -26.16
N ASN A 491 -8.84 -3.41 -24.91
CA ASN A 491 -8.65 -2.45 -23.83
C ASN A 491 -7.15 -2.19 -23.58
N LEU A 492 -6.33 -3.24 -23.52
CA LEU A 492 -4.88 -3.13 -23.38
C LEU A 492 -4.26 -2.29 -24.50
N HIS A 493 -4.63 -2.53 -25.76
CA HIS A 493 -4.14 -1.74 -26.90
C HIS A 493 -4.54 -0.27 -26.77
N SER A 494 -5.79 0.01 -26.42
CA SER A 494 -6.31 1.36 -26.26
C SER A 494 -5.65 2.09 -25.08
N ASN A 495 -5.42 1.40 -23.97
CA ASN A 495 -4.79 1.96 -22.79
C ASN A 495 -3.33 2.33 -23.04
N PHE A 496 -2.55 1.47 -23.72
CA PHE A 496 -1.20 1.81 -24.16
C PHE A 496 -1.23 2.97 -25.16
N ALA A 497 -2.11 2.94 -26.14
CA ALA A 497 -2.22 3.98 -27.15
C ALA A 497 -2.56 5.35 -26.55
N GLY A 498 -3.49 5.40 -25.60
CA GLY A 498 -3.87 6.64 -24.91
C GLY A 498 -2.71 7.32 -24.19
N ALA A 499 -1.81 6.53 -23.59
CA ALA A 499 -0.60 7.05 -22.96
C ALA A 499 0.51 7.35 -23.97
N MET A 500 0.76 6.44 -24.94
CA MET A 500 1.82 6.58 -25.93
C MET A 500 1.53 7.67 -26.98
N SER A 501 0.27 8.02 -27.24
CA SER A 501 -0.07 9.13 -28.15
C SER A 501 0.45 10.49 -27.69
N LYS A 502 0.74 10.63 -26.37
CA LYS A 502 1.29 11.81 -25.74
C LYS A 502 2.83 11.84 -25.74
N VAL A 503 3.49 10.76 -26.17
CA VAL A 503 4.95 10.70 -26.29
C VAL A 503 5.38 11.54 -27.50
N THR A 504 6.26 12.49 -27.28
CA THR A 504 6.73 13.42 -28.31
C THR A 504 7.99 12.95 -29.03
N GLN A 505 8.72 11.98 -28.44
CA GLN A 505 9.97 11.43 -29.00
C GLN A 505 9.68 10.20 -29.90
N PRO A 506 9.82 10.31 -31.22
CA PRO A 506 9.47 9.22 -32.15
C PRO A 506 10.29 7.94 -31.96
N ASN A 507 11.56 8.07 -31.57
CA ASN A 507 12.44 6.94 -31.28
C ASN A 507 11.94 6.12 -30.08
N VAL A 508 11.39 6.76 -29.04
CA VAL A 508 10.82 6.07 -27.88
C VAL A 508 9.62 5.21 -28.32
N VAL A 509 8.67 5.79 -29.05
CA VAL A 509 7.51 5.05 -29.56
C VAL A 509 7.95 3.87 -30.43
N SER A 510 8.86 4.09 -31.38
CA SER A 510 9.33 3.03 -32.28
C SER A 510 10.02 1.89 -31.54
N ASN A 511 10.82 2.18 -30.52
CA ASN A 511 11.52 1.17 -29.73
C ASN A 511 10.55 0.37 -28.83
N VAL A 512 9.56 1.00 -28.23
CA VAL A 512 8.49 0.28 -27.50
C VAL A 512 7.71 -0.65 -28.43
N ILE A 513 7.36 -0.22 -29.66
CA ILE A 513 6.67 -1.08 -30.62
C ILE A 513 7.57 -2.25 -31.05
N LYS A 514 8.88 -2.05 -31.27
CA LYS A 514 9.82 -3.15 -31.54
C LYS A 514 9.87 -4.15 -30.37
N MET A 515 9.88 -3.66 -29.15
CA MET A 515 9.83 -4.50 -27.96
C MET A 515 8.50 -5.27 -27.87
N PHE A 516 7.37 -4.63 -28.12
CA PHE A 516 6.07 -5.29 -28.16
C PHE A 516 6.01 -6.37 -29.25
N ASN A 517 6.67 -6.16 -30.41
CA ASN A 517 6.78 -7.18 -31.43
C ASN A 517 7.56 -8.41 -30.99
N LYS A 518 8.57 -8.26 -30.13
CA LYS A 518 9.27 -9.40 -29.49
C LYS A 518 8.38 -10.15 -28.49
N ILE A 519 7.46 -9.45 -27.81
CA ILE A 519 6.47 -10.08 -26.95
C ILE A 519 5.46 -10.86 -27.80
N ASP A 520 4.72 -10.16 -28.68
CA ASP A 520 3.76 -10.75 -29.62
C ASP A 520 3.50 -9.78 -30.79
N PRO A 521 3.61 -10.22 -32.07
CA PRO A 521 3.34 -9.35 -33.22
C PRO A 521 1.94 -8.73 -33.25
N ASN A 522 0.92 -9.42 -32.71
CA ASN A 522 -0.43 -8.88 -32.64
C ASN A 522 -0.56 -7.76 -31.59
N LEU A 523 0.22 -7.81 -30.49
CA LEU A 523 0.30 -6.71 -29.53
C LEU A 523 0.86 -5.45 -30.20
N ALA A 524 1.99 -5.57 -30.90
CA ALA A 524 2.59 -4.45 -31.63
C ALA A 524 1.66 -3.86 -32.67
N LYS A 525 1.04 -4.71 -33.51
CA LYS A 525 0.06 -4.30 -34.51
C LYS A 525 -1.16 -3.60 -33.90
N GLY A 526 -1.72 -4.17 -32.84
CA GLY A 526 -2.89 -3.63 -32.15
C GLY A 526 -2.63 -2.27 -31.54
N VAL A 527 -1.50 -2.11 -30.83
CA VAL A 527 -1.12 -0.82 -30.21
C VAL A 527 -0.82 0.23 -31.28
N THR A 528 -0.12 -0.14 -32.37
CA THR A 528 0.17 0.77 -33.49
C THR A 528 -1.13 1.30 -34.13
N ALA A 529 -2.08 0.40 -34.40
CA ALA A 529 -3.38 0.78 -34.96
C ALA A 529 -4.16 1.70 -34.01
N ALA A 530 -4.14 1.41 -32.70
CA ALA A 530 -4.82 2.22 -31.71
C ALA A 530 -4.17 3.62 -31.54
N ILE A 531 -2.83 3.74 -31.63
CA ILE A 531 -2.14 5.05 -31.64
C ILE A 531 -2.56 5.87 -32.86
N ALA A 532 -2.63 5.25 -34.04
CA ALA A 532 -3.06 5.94 -35.25
C ALA A 532 -4.51 6.42 -35.18
N ALA A 533 -5.39 5.67 -34.51
CA ALA A 533 -6.76 6.11 -34.24
C ALA A 533 -6.83 7.26 -33.24
N ALA A 534 -6.08 7.21 -32.15
CA ALA A 534 -6.05 8.25 -31.12
C ALA A 534 -5.49 9.60 -31.60
N LYS A 535 -4.67 9.62 -32.65
CA LYS A 535 -4.15 10.85 -33.26
C LYS A 535 -5.11 11.51 -34.26
N LYS A 536 -6.19 10.83 -34.65
CA LYS A 536 -7.18 11.34 -35.61
C LYS A 536 -8.42 11.97 -34.93
N GLY A 537 -8.67 11.66 -33.68
CA GLY A 537 -9.71 12.28 -32.83
C GLY A 537 -9.12 13.26 -31.84
#